data_17ebcd059afe57e00a0dd483807d3429
#
_entry.id   17ebcd059afe57e00a0dd483807d3429
#
_cell.length_a   1.000
_cell.length_b   1.000
_cell.length_c   1.000
_cell.angle_alpha   90.00
_cell.angle_beta   90.00
_cell.angle_gamma   90.00
#
_symmetry.space_group_name_H-M   'P 1'
#
loop_
_entity.id
_entity.type
_entity.pdbx_description
1 polymer ?
#
loop_
_entity_poly.entity_id
_entity_poly.type
_entity_poly.pdbx_seq_one_letter_code
_entity_poly.pdbx_strand_id
1 'polypeptide(L)'
;VSAISPAAPDIATVKVASGTAAADALAAAGVSPNDAVVVRDLASGRLRDLAWVPDADVEVEPVSPRSSDGLAVLRHSTAHVLAQAVQALYPGTLLGIGPPIENGFYYDFLPSRPFTPEDLVAIEKKMAEIIKAGQRFVRRPITDDEARFELADEP
;
A
#
# COMPACT_ATOMS: atom_id res chain seq x y z
N VAL A 1 -10.10 -9.37 31.52
CA VAL A 1 -11.32 -9.30 30.71
C VAL A 1 -10.85 -9.16 29.27
N SER A 2 -10.89 -10.30 28.54
CA SER A 2 -10.46 -10.38 27.13
C SER A 2 -11.54 -9.70 26.29
N ALA A 3 -11.22 -8.55 25.68
CA ALA A 3 -12.11 -7.90 24.72
C ALA A 3 -12.09 -8.74 23.43
N ILE A 4 -13.20 -9.45 23.18
CA ILE A 4 -13.45 -10.09 21.90
C ILE A 4 -13.59 -8.95 20.87
N SER A 5 -12.59 -8.79 20.01
CA SER A 5 -12.70 -7.91 18.84
C SER A 5 -13.86 -8.43 17.99
N PRO A 6 -14.82 -7.57 17.58
CA PRO A 6 -15.89 -8.03 16.70
C PRO A 6 -15.27 -8.58 15.41
N ALA A 7 -15.68 -9.80 15.06
CA ALA A 7 -15.32 -10.41 13.79
C ALA A 7 -15.68 -9.43 12.67
N ALA A 8 -14.75 -9.24 11.73
CA ALA A 8 -15.03 -8.50 10.52
C ALA A 8 -16.26 -9.12 9.83
N PRO A 9 -17.18 -8.32 9.24
CA PRO A 9 -18.32 -8.87 8.54
C PRO A 9 -17.81 -9.85 7.46
N ASP A 10 -18.48 -10.98 7.35
CA ASP A 10 -18.23 -12.03 6.36
C ASP A 10 -18.46 -11.40 4.97
N ILE A 11 -17.42 -10.81 4.38
CA ILE A 11 -17.55 -10.12 3.09
C ILE A 11 -17.57 -11.20 2.03
N ALA A 12 -18.73 -11.34 1.38
CA ALA A 12 -18.97 -12.34 0.37
C ALA A 12 -17.91 -12.30 -0.74
N THR A 13 -17.49 -13.49 -1.19
CA THR A 13 -16.64 -13.68 -2.36
C THR A 13 -17.24 -12.99 -3.59
N VAL A 14 -16.41 -12.30 -4.37
CA VAL A 14 -16.80 -11.58 -5.59
C VAL A 14 -16.12 -12.21 -6.80
N LYS A 15 -16.90 -12.44 -7.86
CA LYS A 15 -16.37 -12.87 -9.16
C LYS A 15 -15.86 -11.68 -9.95
N VAL A 16 -14.63 -11.78 -10.43
CA VAL A 16 -14.00 -10.79 -11.30
C VAL A 16 -13.80 -11.43 -12.67
N ALA A 17 -14.50 -10.93 -13.66
CA ALA A 17 -14.36 -11.40 -15.03
C ALA A 17 -13.00 -11.00 -15.61
N SER A 18 -12.48 -11.81 -16.51
CA SER A 18 -11.29 -11.50 -17.30
C SER A 18 -11.41 -10.11 -17.95
N GLY A 19 -10.36 -9.30 -17.87
CA GLY A 19 -10.34 -7.96 -18.43
C GLY A 19 -11.05 -6.88 -17.61
N THR A 20 -11.65 -7.23 -16.45
CA THR A 20 -12.32 -6.29 -15.54
C THR A 20 -11.41 -5.97 -14.36
N ALA A 21 -11.32 -4.70 -13.94
CA ALA A 21 -10.59 -4.35 -12.73
C ALA A 21 -11.30 -4.87 -11.47
N ALA A 22 -10.53 -5.32 -10.49
CA ALA A 22 -11.09 -5.82 -9.23
C ALA A 22 -11.98 -4.76 -8.55
N ALA A 23 -11.60 -3.48 -8.56
CA ALA A 23 -12.41 -2.39 -8.03
C ALA A 23 -13.80 -2.29 -8.66
N ASP A 24 -13.88 -2.44 -10.00
CA ASP A 24 -15.14 -2.35 -10.73
C ASP A 24 -16.07 -3.52 -10.40
N ALA A 25 -15.50 -4.72 -10.27
CA ALA A 25 -16.24 -5.91 -9.87
C ALA A 25 -16.76 -5.80 -8.42
N LEU A 26 -15.94 -5.26 -7.49
CA LEU A 26 -16.37 -4.99 -6.12
C LEU A 26 -17.50 -3.97 -6.07
N ALA A 27 -17.38 -2.88 -6.83
CA ALA A 27 -18.43 -1.84 -6.90
C ALA A 27 -19.75 -2.42 -7.46
N ALA A 28 -19.67 -3.25 -8.50
CA ALA A 28 -20.83 -3.94 -9.06
C ALA A 28 -21.49 -4.93 -8.08
N ALA A 29 -20.69 -5.52 -7.17
CA ALA A 29 -21.16 -6.38 -6.08
C ALA A 29 -21.66 -5.60 -4.85
N GLY A 30 -21.64 -4.26 -4.88
CA GLY A 30 -22.10 -3.41 -3.79
C GLY A 30 -21.10 -3.23 -2.64
N VAL A 31 -19.84 -3.60 -2.83
CA VAL A 31 -18.77 -3.37 -1.84
C VAL A 31 -18.36 -1.90 -1.88
N SER A 32 -18.43 -1.24 -0.72
CA SER A 32 -18.02 0.17 -0.62
C SER A 32 -16.51 0.31 -0.84
N PRO A 33 -16.03 1.37 -1.53
CA PRO A 33 -14.60 1.66 -1.68
C PRO A 33 -13.84 1.80 -0.35
N ASN A 34 -14.53 2.07 0.75
CA ASN A 34 -13.94 2.17 2.08
C ASN A 34 -13.84 0.83 2.82
N ASP A 35 -14.44 -0.23 2.28
CA ASP A 35 -14.50 -1.54 2.93
C ASP A 35 -13.41 -2.49 2.44
N ALA A 36 -12.68 -2.14 1.37
CA ALA A 36 -11.57 -2.92 0.86
C ALA A 36 -10.37 -2.04 0.49
N VAL A 37 -9.18 -2.47 0.86
CA VAL A 37 -7.90 -1.83 0.47
C VAL A 37 -7.19 -2.60 -0.64
N VAL A 38 -7.40 -3.91 -0.68
CA VAL A 38 -6.91 -4.84 -1.71
C VAL A 38 -7.91 -5.98 -1.82
N VAL A 39 -7.72 -6.87 -2.78
CA VAL A 39 -8.44 -8.15 -2.85
C VAL A 39 -7.48 -9.31 -2.65
N ARG A 40 -7.98 -10.42 -2.09
CA ARG A 40 -7.29 -11.72 -2.07
C ARG A 40 -7.79 -12.55 -3.23
N ASP A 41 -6.91 -12.93 -4.13
CA ASP A 41 -7.16 -13.94 -5.15
C ASP A 41 -7.26 -15.32 -4.47
N LEU A 42 -8.43 -15.94 -4.51
CA LEU A 42 -8.69 -17.19 -3.79
C LEU A 42 -7.95 -18.39 -4.38
N ALA A 43 -7.63 -18.35 -5.67
CA ALA A 43 -6.90 -19.44 -6.32
C ALA A 43 -5.41 -19.46 -5.91
N SER A 44 -4.79 -18.29 -5.77
CA SER A 44 -3.37 -18.17 -5.43
C SER A 44 -3.10 -17.79 -3.98
N GLY A 45 -4.11 -17.34 -3.23
CA GLY A 45 -3.98 -16.76 -1.89
C GLY A 45 -3.28 -15.39 -1.86
N ARG A 46 -2.92 -14.84 -3.01
CA ARG A 46 -2.15 -13.59 -3.11
C ARG A 46 -3.04 -12.36 -2.97
N LEU A 47 -2.50 -11.34 -2.29
CA LEU A 47 -3.10 -10.01 -2.28
C LEU A 47 -2.84 -9.33 -3.63
N ARG A 48 -3.88 -8.68 -4.15
CA ARG A 48 -3.86 -7.94 -5.42
C ARG A 48 -4.39 -6.54 -5.21
N ASP A 49 -3.79 -5.58 -5.91
CA ASP A 49 -4.28 -4.20 -5.94
C ASP A 49 -5.72 -4.13 -6.49
N LEU A 50 -6.49 -3.14 -6.07
CA LEU A 50 -7.84 -2.91 -6.56
C LEU A 50 -7.89 -2.59 -8.07
N ALA A 51 -6.80 -2.06 -8.64
CA ALA A 51 -6.65 -1.83 -10.07
C ALA A 51 -6.22 -3.09 -10.86
N TRP A 52 -5.99 -4.23 -10.17
CA TRP A 52 -5.62 -5.47 -10.84
C TRP A 52 -6.71 -5.95 -11.79
N VAL A 53 -6.29 -6.28 -13.01
CA VAL A 53 -7.12 -6.86 -14.07
C VAL A 53 -6.62 -8.28 -14.32
N PRO A 54 -7.40 -9.32 -14.03
CA PRO A 54 -7.02 -10.71 -14.28
C PRO A 54 -7.15 -11.07 -15.76
N ASP A 55 -6.30 -12.03 -16.21
CA ASP A 55 -6.33 -12.57 -17.57
C ASP A 55 -7.42 -13.65 -17.77
N ALA A 56 -7.99 -14.16 -16.69
CA ALA A 56 -9.07 -15.15 -16.65
C ALA A 56 -10.05 -14.80 -15.55
N ASP A 57 -11.26 -15.39 -15.61
CA ASP A 57 -12.25 -15.24 -14.53
C ASP A 57 -11.69 -15.78 -13.22
N VAL A 58 -11.82 -15.02 -12.16
CA VAL A 58 -11.32 -15.36 -10.82
C VAL A 58 -12.36 -15.06 -9.74
N GLU A 59 -12.17 -15.71 -8.60
CA GLU A 59 -12.91 -15.35 -7.38
C GLU A 59 -11.97 -14.66 -6.39
N VAL A 60 -12.43 -13.56 -5.82
CA VAL A 60 -11.67 -12.76 -4.87
C VAL A 60 -12.45 -12.49 -3.59
N GLU A 61 -11.72 -12.30 -2.50
CA GLU A 61 -12.22 -11.82 -1.22
C GLU A 61 -11.77 -10.37 -1.02
N PRO A 62 -12.68 -9.41 -0.76
CA PRO A 62 -12.30 -8.06 -0.38
C PRO A 62 -11.57 -8.07 0.97
N VAL A 63 -10.43 -7.40 1.06
CA VAL A 63 -9.63 -7.32 2.29
C VAL A 63 -9.90 -6.00 2.98
N SER A 64 -10.58 -6.09 4.13
CA SER A 64 -10.94 -4.92 4.93
C SER A 64 -9.72 -4.16 5.46
N PRO A 65 -9.74 -2.80 5.46
CA PRO A 65 -8.71 -1.99 6.09
C PRO A 65 -8.51 -2.28 7.59
N ARG A 66 -9.49 -2.95 8.24
CA ARG A 66 -9.44 -3.30 9.66
C ARG A 66 -8.90 -4.71 9.94
N SER A 67 -8.73 -5.52 8.90
CA SER A 67 -8.11 -6.85 9.03
C SER A 67 -6.59 -6.73 9.24
N SER A 68 -5.95 -7.79 9.72
CA SER A 68 -4.50 -7.85 9.88
C SER A 68 -3.76 -7.54 8.57
N ASP A 69 -4.21 -8.17 7.48
CA ASP A 69 -3.60 -7.99 6.16
C ASP A 69 -3.86 -6.59 5.59
N GLY A 70 -5.08 -6.06 5.76
CA GLY A 70 -5.41 -4.70 5.33
C GLY A 70 -4.62 -3.65 6.10
N LEU A 71 -4.45 -3.83 7.42
CA LEU A 71 -3.58 -2.96 8.21
C LEU A 71 -2.11 -3.05 7.79
N ALA A 72 -1.61 -4.24 7.48
CA ALA A 72 -0.24 -4.41 6.98
C ALA A 72 -0.04 -3.68 5.64
N VAL A 73 -1.00 -3.79 4.71
CA VAL A 73 -0.96 -3.07 3.43
C VAL A 73 -0.99 -1.56 3.63
N LEU A 74 -1.88 -1.05 4.50
CA LEU A 74 -1.97 0.39 4.79
C LEU A 74 -0.70 0.92 5.43
N ARG A 75 -0.11 0.21 6.39
CA ARG A 75 1.15 0.59 7.04
C ARG A 75 2.29 0.65 6.05
N HIS A 76 2.41 -0.36 5.18
CA HIS A 76 3.43 -0.39 4.14
C HIS A 76 3.25 0.77 3.14
N SER A 77 2.03 1.00 2.66
CA SER A 77 1.73 2.12 1.76
C SER A 77 2.03 3.48 2.41
N THR A 78 1.74 3.62 3.71
CA THR A 78 2.06 4.85 4.46
C THR A 78 3.57 5.04 4.59
N ALA A 79 4.35 3.98 4.77
CA ALA A 79 5.80 4.05 4.78
C ALA A 79 6.36 4.59 3.43
N HIS A 80 5.80 4.14 2.29
CA HIS A 80 6.16 4.69 0.98
C HIS A 80 5.76 6.15 0.80
N VAL A 81 4.58 6.56 1.30
CA VAL A 81 4.17 7.99 1.30
C VAL A 81 5.14 8.83 2.14
N LEU A 82 5.60 8.32 3.29
CA LEU A 82 6.62 8.98 4.10
C LEU A 82 7.93 9.13 3.32
N ALA A 83 8.42 8.06 2.68
CA ALA A 83 9.65 8.10 1.89
C ALA A 83 9.57 9.13 0.76
N GLN A 84 8.46 9.16 0.02
CA GLN A 84 8.20 10.13 -1.04
C GLN A 84 8.16 11.57 -0.51
N ALA A 85 7.54 11.79 0.65
CA ALA A 85 7.50 13.12 1.28
C ALA A 85 8.90 13.59 1.71
N VAL A 86 9.69 12.69 2.29
CA VAL A 86 11.07 12.99 2.72
C VAL A 86 11.94 13.33 1.52
N GLN A 87 11.95 12.52 0.47
CA GLN A 87 12.74 12.79 -0.73
C GLN A 87 12.31 14.08 -1.44
N ALA A 88 11.00 14.41 -1.44
CA ALA A 88 10.49 15.65 -2.03
C ALA A 88 10.93 16.91 -1.27
N LEU A 89 11.03 16.84 0.06
CA LEU A 89 11.45 17.97 0.91
C LEU A 89 12.95 18.05 1.10
N TYR A 90 13.64 16.91 1.10
CA TYR A 90 15.08 16.77 1.36
C TYR A 90 15.74 15.96 0.24
N PRO A 91 15.90 16.55 -0.96
CA PRO A 91 16.53 15.87 -2.10
C PRO A 91 17.92 15.33 -1.73
N GLY A 92 18.23 14.14 -2.23
CA GLY A 92 19.50 13.45 -1.91
C GLY A 92 19.47 12.66 -0.58
N THR A 93 18.35 12.62 0.13
CA THR A 93 18.18 11.67 1.24
C THR A 93 18.13 10.25 0.69
N LEU A 94 19.05 9.39 1.14
CA LEU A 94 19.07 7.98 0.77
C LEU A 94 18.03 7.21 1.59
N LEU A 95 17.45 6.19 0.96
CA LEU A 95 16.42 5.35 1.55
C LEU A 95 17.03 4.02 2.00
N GLY A 96 16.80 3.64 3.25
CA GLY A 96 17.05 2.31 3.76
C GLY A 96 15.81 1.41 3.62
N ILE A 97 15.37 0.82 4.72
CA ILE A 97 14.19 -0.06 4.75
C ILE A 97 13.05 0.57 5.55
N GLY A 98 11.81 0.25 5.14
CA GLY A 98 10.58 0.77 5.77
C GLY A 98 9.50 -0.30 5.92
N PRO A 99 9.74 -1.39 6.69
CA PRO A 99 8.77 -2.47 6.83
C PRO A 99 7.61 -2.08 7.75
N PRO A 100 6.39 -2.64 7.52
CA PRO A 100 5.34 -2.60 8.50
C PRO A 100 5.71 -3.45 9.72
N ILE A 101 5.30 -3.01 10.91
CA ILE A 101 5.45 -3.72 12.17
C ILE A 101 4.07 -3.88 12.84
N GLU A 102 3.98 -4.62 13.96
CA GLU A 102 2.72 -4.93 14.63
C GLU A 102 1.86 -3.70 14.94
N ASN A 103 2.47 -2.59 15.38
CA ASN A 103 1.76 -1.37 15.78
C ASN A 103 2.20 -0.12 14.99
N GLY A 104 2.52 -0.26 13.70
CA GLY A 104 2.92 0.86 12.87
C GLY A 104 3.90 0.45 11.77
N PHE A 105 4.85 1.30 11.51
CA PHE A 105 6.00 1.07 10.63
C PHE A 105 7.17 1.92 11.12
N TYR A 106 8.38 1.63 10.65
CA TYR A 106 9.51 2.55 10.72
C TYR A 106 10.11 2.73 9.32
N TYR A 107 10.96 3.71 9.16
CA TYR A 107 11.69 3.91 7.93
C TYR A 107 13.07 4.48 8.23
N ASP A 108 14.11 3.84 7.71
CA ASP A 108 15.48 4.30 7.86
C ASP A 108 15.84 5.27 6.73
N PHE A 109 16.30 6.45 7.11
CA PHE A 109 16.74 7.49 6.20
C PHE A 109 18.17 7.88 6.50
N LEU A 110 18.94 8.21 5.45
CA LEU A 110 20.24 8.85 5.57
C LEU A 110 20.15 10.28 4.97
N PRO A 111 19.62 11.26 5.72
CA PRO A 111 19.57 12.64 5.29
C PRO A 111 20.93 13.34 5.45
N SER A 112 21.12 14.48 4.78
CA SER A 112 22.34 15.29 4.92
C SER A 112 22.55 15.89 6.32
N ARG A 113 21.47 16.00 7.12
CA ARG A 113 21.46 16.41 8.54
C ARG A 113 20.35 15.68 9.28
N PRO A 114 20.43 15.51 10.60
CA PRO A 114 19.33 14.96 11.41
C PRO A 114 18.04 15.80 11.24
N PHE A 115 16.90 15.13 11.29
CA PHE A 115 15.59 15.80 11.30
C PHE A 115 15.34 16.50 12.62
N THR A 116 14.66 17.65 12.54
CA THR A 116 14.19 18.42 13.69
C THR A 116 12.66 18.24 13.89
N PRO A 117 12.09 18.64 15.03
CA PRO A 117 10.63 18.60 15.21
C PRO A 117 9.87 19.39 14.15
N GLU A 118 10.42 20.52 13.68
CA GLU A 118 9.83 21.35 12.62
C GLU A 118 9.81 20.60 11.27
N ASP A 119 10.83 19.81 10.99
CA ASP A 119 10.89 18.96 9.79
C ASP A 119 9.76 17.92 9.81
N LEU A 120 9.43 17.35 10.98
CA LEU A 120 8.34 16.38 11.11
C LEU A 120 6.98 16.99 10.74
N VAL A 121 6.73 18.24 11.13
CA VAL A 121 5.51 18.96 10.75
C VAL A 121 5.45 19.20 9.23
N ALA A 122 6.57 19.54 8.61
CA ALA A 122 6.66 19.72 7.17
C ALA A 122 6.44 18.39 6.41
N ILE A 123 7.03 17.30 6.90
CA ILE A 123 6.87 15.97 6.35
C ILE A 123 5.41 15.52 6.43
N GLU A 124 4.75 15.66 7.59
CA GLU A 124 3.34 15.30 7.77
C GLU A 124 2.43 16.05 6.79
N LYS A 125 2.64 17.37 6.64
CA LYS A 125 1.91 18.19 5.67
C LYS A 125 2.13 17.67 4.25
N LYS A 126 3.37 17.35 3.88
CA LYS A 126 3.69 16.82 2.56
C LYS A 126 3.07 15.45 2.30
N MET A 127 3.05 14.57 3.29
CA MET A 127 2.33 13.29 3.22
C MET A 127 0.84 13.51 2.94
N ALA A 128 0.19 14.45 3.63
CA ALA A 128 -1.22 14.78 3.39
C ALA A 128 -1.47 15.27 1.95
N GLU A 129 -0.55 16.07 1.38
CA GLU A 129 -0.61 16.51 -0.02
C GLU A 129 -0.51 15.33 -0.99
N ILE A 130 0.44 14.40 -0.76
CA ILE A 130 0.65 13.20 -1.57
C ILE A 130 -0.60 12.29 -1.53
N ILE A 131 -1.16 12.06 -0.34
CA ILE A 131 -2.38 11.26 -0.18
C ILE A 131 -3.54 11.91 -0.93
N LYS A 132 -3.72 13.23 -0.80
CA LYS A 132 -4.78 13.98 -1.49
C LYS A 132 -4.65 13.92 -3.01
N ALA A 133 -3.44 13.83 -3.54
CA ALA A 133 -3.18 13.70 -4.97
C ALA A 133 -3.66 12.36 -5.55
N GLY A 134 -3.91 11.34 -4.70
CA GLY A 134 -4.47 10.06 -5.10
C GLY A 134 -3.60 9.30 -6.11
N GLN A 135 -2.28 9.38 -5.98
CA GLN A 135 -1.35 8.69 -6.87
C GLN A 135 -1.56 7.18 -6.83
N ARG A 136 -1.57 6.54 -7.99
CA ARG A 136 -1.70 5.08 -8.09
C ARG A 136 -0.32 4.43 -8.06
N PHE A 137 -0.23 3.29 -7.35
CA PHE A 137 0.92 2.41 -7.47
C PHE A 137 0.90 1.73 -8.84
N VAL A 138 2.03 1.75 -9.52
CA VAL A 138 2.21 1.07 -10.81
C VAL A 138 3.26 0.00 -10.65
N ARG A 139 2.88 -1.27 -10.92
CA ARG A 139 3.82 -2.39 -10.92
C ARG A 139 4.48 -2.52 -12.28
N ARG A 140 5.80 -2.41 -12.32
CA ARG A 140 6.62 -2.64 -13.50
C ARG A 140 7.61 -3.78 -13.22
N PRO A 141 7.51 -4.93 -13.88
CA PRO A 141 8.56 -5.93 -13.85
C PRO A 141 9.81 -5.39 -14.54
N ILE A 142 10.97 -5.57 -13.91
CA ILE A 142 12.28 -5.18 -14.44
C ILE A 142 13.26 -6.34 -14.25
N THR A 143 14.34 -6.35 -15.02
CA THR A 143 15.44 -7.29 -14.86
C THR A 143 16.35 -6.87 -13.71
N ASP A 144 17.18 -7.80 -13.22
CA ASP A 144 18.15 -7.50 -12.17
C ASP A 144 19.16 -6.41 -12.60
N ASP A 145 19.53 -6.38 -13.87
CA ASP A 145 20.48 -5.38 -14.39
C ASP A 145 19.84 -3.99 -14.47
N GLU A 146 18.57 -3.91 -14.88
CA GLU A 146 17.80 -2.66 -14.84
C GLU A 146 17.64 -2.17 -13.40
N ALA A 147 17.33 -3.07 -12.45
CA ALA A 147 17.23 -2.72 -11.04
C ALA A 147 18.55 -2.17 -10.48
N ARG A 148 19.66 -2.84 -10.75
CA ARG A 148 21.01 -2.37 -10.34
C ARG A 148 21.36 -1.00 -10.92
N PHE A 149 20.96 -0.73 -12.16
CA PHE A 149 21.20 0.55 -12.80
C PHE A 149 20.33 1.66 -12.19
N GLU A 150 19.02 1.40 -12.00
CA GLU A 150 18.09 2.40 -11.47
C GLU A 150 18.33 2.72 -9.98
N LEU A 151 18.85 1.75 -9.21
CA LEU A 151 19.10 1.88 -7.77
C LEU A 151 20.59 2.03 -7.42
N ALA A 152 21.43 2.39 -8.41
CA ALA A 152 22.89 2.44 -8.21
C ALA A 152 23.32 3.42 -7.12
N ASP A 153 22.55 4.47 -6.87
CA ASP A 153 22.82 5.50 -5.87
C ASP A 153 22.16 5.23 -4.50
N GLU A 154 21.32 4.19 -4.39
CA GLU A 154 20.71 3.78 -3.12
C GLU A 154 21.63 2.80 -2.35
N PRO A 155 21.61 2.82 -1.00
CA PRO A 155 22.49 1.99 -0.17
C PRO A 155 22.17 0.50 -0.22
#